data_dd1046dbf714ce99f71b31a928913866
#
_entry.id   dd1046dbf714ce99f71b31a928913866
#
_cell.length_a   1.000
_cell.length_b   1.000
_cell.length_c   1.000
_cell.angle_alpha   90.00
_cell.angle_beta   90.00
_cell.angle_gamma   90.00
#
_symmetry.space_group_name_H-M   'P 1'
#
loop_
_entity.id
_entity.type
_entity.pdbx_description
1 polymer ?
#
loop_
_entity_poly.entity_id
_entity_poly.type
_entity_poly.pdbx_seq_one_letter_code
_entity_poly.pdbx_strand_id
1 'polypeptide(L)'
;MIELGIRHVAGIETLHATPVGSQDRALPTVLFYHGFTSSKLVYSYFAVALAQAGFRVVMPDARDHGARFDGDEAHRLAQFWQILHTNFVEFDAMKAALYADGLVADDRLAVGGASMGGMTALGLMTQHPEITCVASLMGSGYFTTLADTLFPPADPQAIAPLDNWDVTHQLDRLADRPLLLWHGIADDVVPAAQTQRLAQALRQAGLDAQLTCLLDEGVKHRITPAALEATVRFFCAHL
;
A
#
# COMPACT_ATOMS: atom_id res chain seq x y z
N MET A 1 22.90 -6.39 8.15
CA MET A 1 22.17 -7.65 8.47
C MET A 1 20.75 -7.29 8.92
N ILE A 2 19.78 -8.12 8.59
CA ILE A 2 18.37 -7.93 8.96
C ILE A 2 17.84 -9.18 9.66
N GLU A 3 16.78 -9.02 10.41
CA GLU A 3 15.99 -10.10 11.00
C GLU A 3 14.61 -10.10 10.36
N LEU A 4 14.17 -11.30 9.96
CA LEU A 4 12.85 -11.57 9.43
C LEU A 4 12.13 -12.55 10.36
N GLY A 5 10.90 -12.26 10.70
CA GLY A 5 10.08 -13.14 11.54
C GLY A 5 8.60 -12.95 11.30
N ILE A 6 7.83 -13.93 11.76
CA ILE A 6 6.36 -13.84 11.78
C ILE A 6 5.94 -13.34 13.16
N ARG A 7 5.10 -12.29 13.18
CA ARG A 7 4.46 -11.76 14.39
C ARG A 7 2.96 -11.56 14.14
N HIS A 8 2.18 -11.58 15.21
CA HIS A 8 0.76 -11.19 15.14
C HIS A 8 0.61 -9.75 15.61
N VAL A 9 0.02 -8.92 14.77
CA VAL A 9 -0.32 -7.53 15.06
C VAL A 9 -1.84 -7.40 14.98
N ALA A 10 -2.47 -7.03 16.08
CA ALA A 10 -3.95 -7.00 16.19
C ALA A 10 -4.62 -8.34 15.79
N GLY A 11 -3.98 -9.47 16.09
CA GLY A 11 -4.47 -10.79 15.72
C GLY A 11 -4.21 -11.22 14.27
N ILE A 12 -3.63 -10.35 13.44
CA ILE A 12 -3.30 -10.65 12.04
C ILE A 12 -1.84 -11.11 11.97
N GLU A 13 -1.61 -12.25 11.31
CA GLU A 13 -0.26 -12.72 11.03
C GLU A 13 0.45 -11.80 10.04
N THR A 14 1.61 -11.29 10.43
CA THR A 14 2.41 -10.36 9.64
C THR A 14 3.85 -10.83 9.49
N LEU A 15 4.48 -10.51 8.37
CA LEU A 15 5.92 -10.58 8.22
C LEU A 15 6.53 -9.30 8.80
N HIS A 16 7.40 -9.44 9.80
CA HIS A 16 8.20 -8.36 10.34
C HIS A 16 9.64 -8.44 9.84
N ALA A 17 10.18 -7.30 9.42
CA ALA A 17 11.59 -7.15 9.10
C ALA A 17 12.17 -5.95 9.85
N THR A 18 13.36 -6.10 10.42
CA THR A 18 14.10 -5.04 11.12
C THR A 18 15.60 -5.22 10.92
N PRO A 19 16.42 -4.17 11.15
CA PRO A 19 17.84 -4.37 11.39
C PRO A 19 18.07 -5.32 12.58
N VAL A 20 19.13 -6.13 12.52
CA VAL A 20 19.48 -7.09 13.59
C VAL A 20 19.58 -6.38 14.93
N GLY A 21 19.00 -6.99 15.98
CA GLY A 21 18.99 -6.46 17.35
C GLY A 21 18.03 -5.29 17.56
N SER A 22 17.09 -5.07 16.63
CA SER A 22 16.14 -3.94 16.70
C SER A 22 14.67 -4.37 16.75
N GLN A 23 14.39 -5.67 16.98
CA GLN A 23 13.03 -6.21 16.95
C GLN A 23 12.06 -5.52 17.91
N ASP A 24 12.53 -5.16 19.10
CA ASP A 24 11.70 -4.57 20.16
C ASP A 24 12.05 -3.08 20.41
N ARG A 25 12.76 -2.44 19.47
CA ARG A 25 13.10 -1.01 19.55
C ARG A 25 12.14 -0.22 18.68
N ALA A 26 11.76 0.98 19.10
CA ALA A 26 11.05 1.92 18.25
C ALA A 26 11.90 2.26 17.00
N LEU A 27 11.31 2.13 15.82
CA LEU A 27 11.92 2.46 14.53
C LEU A 27 10.92 3.22 13.66
N PRO A 28 11.35 4.02 12.68
CA PRO A 28 10.49 4.45 11.60
C PRO A 28 9.88 3.20 10.93
N THR A 29 8.56 3.18 10.80
CA THR A 29 7.82 1.96 10.48
C THR A 29 7.07 2.12 9.16
N VAL A 30 7.20 1.11 8.29
CA VAL A 30 6.46 1.01 7.02
C VAL A 30 5.51 -0.18 7.09
N LEU A 31 4.19 0.06 6.99
CA LEU A 31 3.24 -0.99 6.65
C LEU A 31 3.23 -1.14 5.12
N PHE A 32 3.52 -2.35 4.64
CA PHE A 32 3.59 -2.59 3.19
C PHE A 32 2.62 -3.69 2.78
N TYR A 33 1.69 -3.37 1.86
CA TYR A 33 0.62 -4.25 1.41
C TYR A 33 0.96 -4.89 0.06
N HIS A 34 0.73 -6.20 -0.04
CA HIS A 34 0.95 -7.00 -1.26
C HIS A 34 -0.18 -6.81 -2.29
N GLY A 35 0.04 -7.29 -3.51
CA GLY A 35 -0.95 -7.31 -4.59
C GLY A 35 -1.96 -8.45 -4.45
N PHE A 36 -3.09 -8.34 -5.17
CA PHE A 36 -4.12 -9.37 -5.23
C PHE A 36 -3.55 -10.69 -5.75
N THR A 37 -4.09 -11.80 -5.28
CA THR A 37 -3.62 -13.19 -5.54
C THR A 37 -2.18 -13.50 -5.11
N SER A 38 -1.57 -12.63 -4.29
CA SER A 38 -0.20 -12.76 -3.80
C SER A 38 -0.16 -12.96 -2.28
N SER A 39 0.96 -12.63 -1.62
CA SER A 39 1.10 -12.73 -0.17
C SER A 39 2.25 -11.85 0.34
N LYS A 40 2.31 -11.64 1.66
CA LYS A 40 3.45 -11.02 2.33
C LYS A 40 4.79 -11.67 2.01
N LEU A 41 4.80 -13.01 1.80
CA LEU A 41 6.03 -13.73 1.50
C LEU A 41 6.53 -13.47 0.07
N VAL A 42 5.65 -13.38 -0.91
CA VAL A 42 6.01 -13.05 -2.30
C VAL A 42 6.61 -11.64 -2.38
N TYR A 43 6.11 -10.71 -1.57
CA TYR A 43 6.59 -9.32 -1.54
C TYR A 43 7.70 -9.08 -0.49
N SER A 44 8.23 -10.13 0.15
CA SER A 44 9.25 -10.03 1.22
C SER A 44 10.52 -9.29 0.81
N TYR A 45 10.82 -9.19 -0.48
CA TYR A 45 11.95 -8.41 -0.99
C TYR A 45 11.85 -6.91 -0.66
N PHE A 46 10.63 -6.34 -0.54
CA PHE A 46 10.45 -4.98 -0.01
C PHE A 46 10.82 -4.95 1.48
N ALA A 47 10.38 -5.95 2.25
CA ALA A 47 10.73 -6.02 3.67
C ALA A 47 12.25 -6.07 3.87
N VAL A 48 12.95 -6.89 3.07
CA VAL A 48 14.41 -6.99 3.11
C VAL A 48 15.08 -5.65 2.77
N ALA A 49 14.70 -5.04 1.64
CA ALA A 49 15.33 -3.81 1.17
C ALA A 49 15.12 -2.62 2.13
N LEU A 50 13.90 -2.46 2.65
CA LEU A 50 13.56 -1.39 3.57
C LEU A 50 14.18 -1.62 4.96
N ALA A 51 14.22 -2.86 5.47
CA ALA A 51 14.90 -3.15 6.73
C ALA A 51 16.41 -2.94 6.64
N GLN A 52 17.04 -3.21 5.48
CA GLN A 52 18.44 -2.87 5.23
C GLN A 52 18.68 -1.35 5.26
N ALA A 53 17.68 -0.56 4.89
CA ALA A 53 17.71 0.90 4.97
C ALA A 53 17.44 1.45 6.38
N GLY A 54 17.13 0.59 7.36
CA GLY A 54 16.97 0.98 8.77
C GLY A 54 15.54 1.03 9.29
N PHE A 55 14.56 0.67 8.46
CA PHE A 55 13.14 0.70 8.84
C PHE A 55 12.67 -0.59 9.52
N ARG A 56 11.64 -0.47 10.35
CA ARG A 56 10.74 -1.59 10.63
C ARG A 56 9.78 -1.73 9.46
N VAL A 57 9.62 -2.95 8.97
CA VAL A 57 8.62 -3.26 7.93
C VAL A 57 7.64 -4.27 8.48
N VAL A 58 6.36 -3.98 8.33
CA VAL A 58 5.25 -4.84 8.75
C VAL A 58 4.38 -5.13 7.53
N MET A 59 4.27 -6.40 7.17
CA MET A 59 3.50 -6.83 6.00
C MET A 59 2.43 -7.82 6.41
N PRO A 60 1.14 -7.42 6.44
CA PRO A 60 0.04 -8.35 6.63
C PRO A 60 -0.23 -9.15 5.35
N ASP A 61 -0.83 -10.33 5.47
CA ASP A 61 -1.64 -10.89 4.39
C ASP A 61 -3.02 -10.24 4.41
N ALA A 62 -3.50 -9.81 3.26
CA ALA A 62 -4.89 -9.39 3.10
C ALA A 62 -5.85 -10.55 3.38
N ARG A 63 -7.12 -10.26 3.69
CA ARG A 63 -8.15 -11.30 3.81
C ARG A 63 -8.14 -12.20 2.56
N ASP A 64 -8.33 -13.49 2.73
CA ASP A 64 -8.35 -14.52 1.68
C ASP A 64 -7.02 -14.61 0.88
N HIS A 65 -5.88 -14.23 1.52
CA HIS A 65 -4.54 -14.33 0.94
C HIS A 65 -3.53 -14.92 1.92
N GLY A 66 -2.47 -15.51 1.37
CA GLY A 66 -1.35 -16.04 2.15
C GLY A 66 -1.79 -16.98 3.27
N ALA A 67 -1.43 -16.70 4.52
CA ALA A 67 -1.81 -17.47 5.69
C ALA A 67 -3.32 -17.41 6.03
N ARG A 68 -4.06 -16.48 5.41
CA ARG A 68 -5.51 -16.29 5.60
C ARG A 68 -6.34 -16.88 4.44
N PHE A 69 -5.70 -17.57 3.49
CA PHE A 69 -6.37 -18.15 2.33
C PHE A 69 -6.92 -19.53 2.67
N ASP A 70 -8.20 -19.75 2.42
CA ASP A 70 -8.88 -21.02 2.68
C ASP A 70 -8.88 -22.01 1.50
N GLY A 71 -8.34 -21.57 0.34
CA GLY A 71 -8.26 -22.39 -0.87
C GLY A 71 -9.36 -22.10 -1.90
N ASP A 72 -10.34 -21.24 -1.62
CA ASP A 72 -11.40 -20.88 -2.56
C ASP A 72 -11.01 -19.70 -3.44
N GLU A 73 -10.40 -19.98 -4.59
CA GLU A 73 -9.99 -18.96 -5.56
C GLU A 73 -11.18 -18.23 -6.19
N ALA A 74 -12.30 -18.92 -6.42
CA ALA A 74 -13.46 -18.32 -7.04
C ALA A 74 -14.11 -17.31 -6.08
N HIS A 75 -14.21 -17.66 -4.81
CA HIS A 75 -14.67 -16.75 -3.77
C HIS A 75 -13.76 -15.54 -3.68
N ARG A 76 -12.44 -15.73 -3.57
CA ARG A 76 -11.46 -14.63 -3.50
C ARG A 76 -11.60 -13.66 -4.68
N LEU A 77 -11.72 -14.16 -5.92
CA LEU A 77 -11.90 -13.33 -7.12
C LEU A 77 -13.18 -12.49 -7.06
N ALA A 78 -14.29 -13.08 -6.57
CA ALA A 78 -15.56 -12.37 -6.41
C ALA A 78 -15.55 -11.31 -5.30
N GLN A 79 -14.58 -11.38 -4.36
CA GLN A 79 -14.50 -10.53 -3.18
C GLN A 79 -13.42 -9.44 -3.26
N PHE A 80 -12.88 -9.14 -4.45
CA PHE A 80 -11.76 -8.20 -4.60
C PHE A 80 -11.96 -6.87 -3.85
N TRP A 81 -13.11 -6.22 -4.05
CA TRP A 81 -13.39 -4.90 -3.45
C TRP A 81 -13.65 -4.97 -1.95
N GLN A 82 -14.27 -6.05 -1.48
CA GLN A 82 -14.46 -6.30 -0.05
C GLN A 82 -13.14 -6.62 0.65
N ILE A 83 -12.22 -7.32 -0.03
CA ILE A 83 -10.86 -7.58 0.47
C ILE A 83 -10.08 -6.26 0.56
N LEU A 84 -10.15 -5.42 -0.48
CA LEU A 84 -9.55 -4.08 -0.44
C LEU A 84 -10.10 -3.25 0.74
N HIS A 85 -11.43 -3.23 0.91
CA HIS A 85 -12.06 -2.52 2.03
C HIS A 85 -11.62 -3.08 3.40
N THR A 86 -11.44 -4.40 3.50
CA THR A 86 -10.94 -5.03 4.74
C THR A 86 -9.55 -4.51 5.13
N ASN A 87 -8.65 -4.29 4.16
CA ASN A 87 -7.34 -3.70 4.43
C ASN A 87 -7.45 -2.30 5.08
N PHE A 88 -8.41 -1.49 4.64
CA PHE A 88 -8.65 -0.17 5.23
C PHE A 88 -9.13 -0.28 6.68
N VAL A 89 -10.11 -1.13 6.94
CA VAL A 89 -10.72 -1.31 8.27
C VAL A 89 -9.71 -1.90 9.28
N GLU A 90 -8.88 -2.85 8.85
CA GLU A 90 -7.89 -3.49 9.70
C GLU A 90 -6.71 -2.58 10.07
N PHE A 91 -6.47 -1.51 9.29
CA PHE A 91 -5.32 -0.62 9.50
C PHE A 91 -5.32 0.04 10.88
N ASP A 92 -6.47 0.55 11.37
CA ASP A 92 -6.52 1.22 12.66
C ASP A 92 -6.13 0.31 13.83
N ALA A 93 -6.60 -0.94 13.81
CA ALA A 93 -6.25 -1.90 14.86
C ALA A 93 -4.75 -2.26 14.80
N MET A 94 -4.20 -2.45 13.60
CA MET A 94 -2.77 -2.74 13.42
C MET A 94 -1.91 -1.56 13.85
N LYS A 95 -2.25 -0.34 13.45
CA LYS A 95 -1.58 0.89 13.86
C LYS A 95 -1.58 1.01 15.39
N ALA A 96 -2.76 0.90 16.01
CA ALA A 96 -2.89 0.99 17.46
C ALA A 96 -2.03 -0.05 18.20
N ALA A 97 -1.97 -1.29 17.71
CA ALA A 97 -1.12 -2.33 18.29
C ALA A 97 0.37 -1.97 18.19
N LEU A 98 0.83 -1.48 17.03
CA LEU A 98 2.23 -1.09 16.83
C LEU A 98 2.64 0.06 17.77
N TYR A 99 1.76 1.03 17.99
CA TYR A 99 2.01 2.13 18.94
C TYR A 99 1.98 1.65 20.39
N ALA A 100 1.01 0.80 20.76
CA ALA A 100 0.90 0.24 22.11
C ALA A 100 2.14 -0.60 22.50
N ASP A 101 2.73 -1.30 21.52
CA ASP A 101 3.95 -2.08 21.69
C ASP A 101 5.22 -1.22 21.66
N GLY A 102 5.10 0.12 21.48
CA GLY A 102 6.24 1.05 21.44
C GLY A 102 7.16 0.83 20.22
N LEU A 103 6.64 0.33 19.12
CA LEU A 103 7.44 -0.08 17.95
C LEU A 103 7.66 1.03 16.92
N VAL A 104 6.83 2.09 16.94
CA VAL A 104 6.91 3.24 16.03
C VAL A 104 7.71 4.37 16.68
N ALA A 105 8.78 4.83 16.03
CA ALA A 105 9.62 5.90 16.53
C ALA A 105 9.08 7.27 16.08
N ASP A 106 8.97 8.22 16.99
CA ASP A 106 8.70 9.65 16.72
C ASP A 106 7.51 9.89 15.79
N ASP A 107 6.45 9.08 15.89
CA ASP A 107 5.28 9.07 15.02
C ASP A 107 5.58 8.87 13.53
N ARG A 108 6.78 8.34 13.20
CA ARG A 108 7.18 8.06 11.82
C ARG A 108 6.57 6.75 11.31
N LEU A 109 5.33 6.86 10.83
CA LEU A 109 4.58 5.77 10.23
C LEU A 109 4.29 6.07 8.77
N ALA A 110 4.70 5.18 7.89
CA ALA A 110 4.43 5.25 6.45
C ALA A 110 3.69 4.03 5.95
N VAL A 111 3.05 4.17 4.80
CA VAL A 111 2.35 3.08 4.12
C VAL A 111 2.86 2.95 2.69
N GLY A 112 3.05 1.71 2.25
CA GLY A 112 3.34 1.41 0.86
C GLY A 112 2.64 0.16 0.38
N GLY A 113 2.62 -0.05 -0.92
CA GLY A 113 2.07 -1.26 -1.48
C GLY A 113 2.06 -1.29 -2.99
N ALA A 114 1.75 -2.46 -3.55
CA ALA A 114 1.74 -2.66 -4.99
C ALA A 114 0.40 -3.24 -5.46
N SER A 115 -0.11 -2.78 -6.60
CA SER A 115 -1.39 -3.21 -7.17
C SER A 115 -2.53 -2.97 -6.17
N MET A 116 -3.27 -3.98 -5.72
CA MET A 116 -4.25 -3.86 -4.62
C MET A 116 -3.62 -3.21 -3.37
N GLY A 117 -2.36 -3.53 -3.05
CA GLY A 117 -1.62 -2.88 -1.96
C GLY A 117 -1.36 -1.39 -2.21
N GLY A 118 -1.10 -1.00 -3.46
CA GLY A 118 -0.99 0.40 -3.87
C GLY A 118 -2.33 1.15 -3.78
N MET A 119 -3.43 0.47 -4.09
CA MET A 119 -4.79 0.96 -3.87
C MET A 119 -5.06 1.17 -2.37
N THR A 120 -4.67 0.18 -1.55
CA THR A 120 -4.74 0.27 -0.09
C THR A 120 -4.00 1.50 0.43
N ALA A 121 -2.77 1.72 -0.02
CA ALA A 121 -1.94 2.85 0.42
C ALA A 121 -2.58 4.20 0.09
N LEU A 122 -3.13 4.36 -1.12
CA LEU A 122 -3.83 5.59 -1.54
C LEU A 122 -5.11 5.84 -0.73
N GLY A 123 -5.94 4.83 -0.55
CA GLY A 123 -7.15 4.97 0.27
C GLY A 123 -6.83 5.34 1.72
N LEU A 124 -5.86 4.67 2.34
CA LEU A 124 -5.42 5.00 3.70
C LEU A 124 -4.94 6.45 3.81
N MET A 125 -4.21 6.96 2.81
CA MET A 125 -3.74 8.35 2.80
C MET A 125 -4.88 9.37 2.89
N THR A 126 -6.05 9.07 2.31
CA THR A 126 -7.20 9.98 2.34
C THR A 126 -7.84 10.11 3.74
N GLN A 127 -7.74 9.10 4.60
CA GLN A 127 -8.43 9.06 5.89
C GLN A 127 -7.49 9.20 7.09
N HIS A 128 -6.18 9.00 6.91
CA HIS A 128 -5.19 8.93 7.98
C HIS A 128 -4.13 10.03 7.84
N PRO A 129 -4.39 11.25 8.36
CA PRO A 129 -3.45 12.37 8.28
C PRO A 129 -2.14 12.14 9.06
N GLU A 130 -2.13 11.17 9.98
CA GLU A 130 -0.94 10.78 10.75
C GLU A 130 0.07 9.96 9.95
N ILE A 131 -0.29 9.44 8.77
CA ILE A 131 0.67 8.74 7.89
C ILE A 131 1.66 9.77 7.33
N THR A 132 2.95 9.58 7.60
CA THR A 132 4.01 10.53 7.24
C THR A 132 4.21 10.65 5.72
N CYS A 133 4.24 9.53 5.01
CA CYS A 133 4.39 9.48 3.55
C CYS A 133 3.82 8.17 2.98
N VAL A 134 3.51 8.17 1.69
CA VAL A 134 2.88 7.03 1.01
C VAL A 134 3.57 6.69 -0.31
N ALA A 135 3.76 5.39 -0.57
CA ALA A 135 4.22 4.87 -1.85
C ALA A 135 3.18 3.92 -2.46
N SER A 136 2.58 4.33 -3.58
CA SER A 136 1.65 3.51 -4.37
C SER A 136 2.30 3.07 -5.67
N LEU A 137 2.47 1.75 -5.83
CA LEU A 137 3.09 1.15 -7.00
C LEU A 137 2.01 0.43 -7.82
N MET A 138 1.87 0.77 -9.10
CA MET A 138 0.90 0.19 -10.05
C MET A 138 -0.52 0.02 -9.46
N GLY A 139 -0.95 1.00 -8.66
CA GLY A 139 -2.28 1.06 -8.05
C GLY A 139 -3.19 2.10 -8.69
N SER A 140 -4.35 2.28 -8.10
CA SER A 140 -5.30 3.36 -8.40
C SER A 140 -5.98 3.82 -7.11
N GLY A 141 -6.32 5.08 -7.02
CA GLY A 141 -7.17 5.63 -5.96
C GLY A 141 -8.63 5.85 -6.39
N TYR A 142 -8.94 5.60 -7.67
CA TYR A 142 -10.28 5.78 -8.24
C TYR A 142 -11.06 4.46 -8.22
N PHE A 143 -11.50 4.03 -7.05
CA PHE A 143 -12.08 2.70 -6.83
C PHE A 143 -13.43 2.55 -7.53
N THR A 144 -14.30 3.55 -7.39
CA THR A 144 -15.66 3.53 -7.92
C THR A 144 -15.69 3.42 -9.43
N THR A 145 -14.85 4.21 -10.13
CA THR A 145 -14.78 4.14 -11.59
C THR A 145 -13.98 2.94 -12.10
N LEU A 146 -12.99 2.47 -11.35
CA LEU A 146 -12.19 1.30 -11.74
C LEU A 146 -13.00 0.00 -11.62
N ALA A 147 -13.96 -0.07 -10.70
CA ALA A 147 -14.81 -1.23 -10.49
C ALA A 147 -15.71 -1.58 -11.69
N ASP A 148 -15.93 -0.64 -12.59
CA ASP A 148 -16.68 -0.92 -13.85
C ASP A 148 -15.90 -1.87 -14.78
N THR A 149 -14.57 -1.95 -14.64
CA THR A 149 -13.70 -2.71 -15.55
C THR A 149 -12.80 -3.72 -14.85
N LEU A 150 -12.34 -3.43 -13.63
CA LEU A 150 -11.50 -4.31 -12.83
C LEU A 150 -12.37 -5.07 -11.83
N PHE A 151 -12.48 -6.39 -11.97
CA PHE A 151 -13.31 -7.25 -11.12
C PHE A 151 -14.71 -6.68 -10.86
N PRO A 152 -15.53 -6.46 -11.92
CA PRO A 152 -16.87 -5.89 -11.74
C PRO A 152 -17.66 -6.70 -10.71
N PRO A 153 -18.16 -6.08 -9.63
CA PRO A 153 -18.90 -6.81 -8.62
C PRO A 153 -20.27 -7.23 -9.13
N ALA A 154 -20.75 -8.40 -8.69
CA ALA A 154 -22.10 -8.87 -9.03
C ALA A 154 -23.21 -7.95 -8.46
N ASP A 155 -22.94 -7.34 -7.29
CA ASP A 155 -23.79 -6.31 -6.68
C ASP A 155 -23.05 -4.96 -6.71
N PRO A 156 -23.53 -3.97 -7.48
CA PRO A 156 -22.93 -2.63 -7.51
C PRO A 156 -22.86 -1.95 -6.14
N GLN A 157 -23.73 -2.30 -5.19
CA GLN A 157 -23.67 -1.74 -3.83
C GLN A 157 -22.46 -2.20 -3.03
N ALA A 158 -21.78 -3.27 -3.46
CA ALA A 158 -20.55 -3.75 -2.82
C ALA A 158 -19.40 -2.73 -2.87
N ILE A 159 -19.47 -1.72 -3.76
CA ILE A 159 -18.48 -0.66 -3.90
C ILE A 159 -18.75 0.53 -2.97
N ALA A 160 -19.99 0.76 -2.56
CA ALA A 160 -20.38 1.92 -1.75
C ALA A 160 -19.50 2.13 -0.48
N PRO A 161 -19.04 1.09 0.24
CA PRO A 161 -18.12 1.28 1.37
C PRO A 161 -16.77 1.91 1.00
N LEU A 162 -16.39 1.89 -0.29
CA LEU A 162 -15.12 2.45 -0.77
C LEU A 162 -15.22 3.95 -1.09
N ASP A 163 -16.40 4.55 -1.18
CA ASP A 163 -16.59 5.95 -1.54
C ASP A 163 -15.81 6.89 -0.62
N ASN A 164 -15.77 6.58 0.68
CA ASN A 164 -15.02 7.38 1.65
C ASN A 164 -13.49 7.30 1.49
N TRP A 165 -12.99 6.30 0.77
CA TRP A 165 -11.57 6.04 0.56
C TRP A 165 -11.10 6.44 -0.84
N ASP A 166 -12.06 6.72 -1.75
CA ASP A 166 -11.79 7.12 -3.14
C ASP A 166 -11.19 8.53 -3.19
N VAL A 167 -10.19 8.73 -4.02
CA VAL A 167 -9.45 10.00 -4.13
C VAL A 167 -10.22 11.10 -4.88
N THR A 168 -11.35 10.79 -5.52
CA THR A 168 -12.05 11.68 -6.48
C THR A 168 -12.33 13.06 -5.90
N HIS A 169 -12.70 13.14 -4.62
CA HIS A 169 -13.06 14.40 -3.95
C HIS A 169 -12.15 14.71 -2.76
N GLN A 170 -10.95 14.13 -2.72
CA GLN A 170 -10.05 14.19 -1.57
C GLN A 170 -8.59 14.49 -1.97
N LEU A 171 -8.38 15.16 -3.10
CA LEU A 171 -7.04 15.47 -3.60
C LEU A 171 -6.20 16.30 -2.63
N ASP A 172 -6.84 17.21 -1.88
CA ASP A 172 -6.21 18.01 -0.84
C ASP A 172 -5.58 17.14 0.27
N ARG A 173 -6.19 16.02 0.60
CA ARG A 173 -5.68 15.07 1.60
C ARG A 173 -4.45 14.28 1.14
N LEU A 174 -4.18 14.25 -0.18
CA LEU A 174 -2.99 13.63 -0.74
C LEU A 174 -1.83 14.62 -0.93
N ALA A 175 -2.08 15.92 -0.79
CA ALA A 175 -1.15 16.97 -1.19
C ALA A 175 -0.23 17.46 -0.08
N ASP A 176 -0.62 17.28 1.17
CA ASP A 176 0.06 17.81 2.35
C ASP A 176 1.27 16.96 2.79
N ARG A 177 1.44 15.79 2.18
CA ARG A 177 2.47 14.81 2.55
C ARG A 177 3.14 14.19 1.32
N PRO A 178 4.39 13.72 1.45
CA PRO A 178 5.08 13.06 0.34
C PRO A 178 4.32 11.84 -0.19
N LEU A 179 4.11 11.84 -1.52
CA LEU A 179 3.44 10.77 -2.25
C LEU A 179 4.30 10.31 -3.42
N LEU A 180 4.67 9.02 -3.43
CA LEU A 180 5.25 8.36 -4.59
C LEU A 180 4.15 7.60 -5.35
N LEU A 181 4.00 7.92 -6.62
CA LEU A 181 3.27 7.13 -7.61
C LEU A 181 4.26 6.51 -8.59
N TRP A 182 4.27 5.18 -8.69
CA TRP A 182 5.05 4.47 -9.71
C TRP A 182 4.14 3.56 -10.53
N HIS A 183 4.34 3.53 -11.89
CA HIS A 183 3.55 2.67 -12.76
C HIS A 183 4.32 2.28 -14.03
N GLY A 184 4.14 1.03 -14.48
CA GLY A 184 4.58 0.60 -15.81
C GLY A 184 3.56 1.04 -16.87
N ILE A 185 4.01 1.74 -17.92
CA ILE A 185 3.10 2.28 -18.95
C ILE A 185 2.37 1.19 -19.73
N ALA A 186 3.00 0.03 -19.91
CA ALA A 186 2.40 -1.12 -20.59
C ALA A 186 1.60 -2.05 -19.67
N ASP A 187 1.17 -1.56 -18.50
CA ASP A 187 0.39 -2.32 -17.53
C ASP A 187 -0.94 -2.80 -18.15
N ASP A 188 -1.11 -4.12 -18.16
CA ASP A 188 -2.22 -4.83 -18.78
C ASP A 188 -3.27 -5.33 -17.76
N VAL A 189 -3.14 -4.94 -16.49
CA VAL A 189 -4.07 -5.29 -15.39
C VAL A 189 -4.70 -4.03 -14.80
N VAL A 190 -3.90 -3.13 -14.22
CA VAL A 190 -4.34 -1.83 -13.74
C VAL A 190 -3.81 -0.77 -14.71
N PRO A 191 -4.66 -0.11 -15.49
CA PRO A 191 -4.18 0.83 -16.51
C PRO A 191 -3.34 1.96 -15.91
N ALA A 192 -2.14 2.22 -16.45
CA ALA A 192 -1.28 3.34 -16.05
C ALA A 192 -1.99 4.71 -16.15
N ALA A 193 -3.03 4.79 -16.98
CA ALA A 193 -3.90 5.95 -17.09
C ALA A 193 -4.51 6.38 -15.73
N GLN A 194 -4.70 5.44 -14.80
CA GLN A 194 -5.20 5.75 -13.45
C GLN A 194 -4.20 6.60 -12.66
N THR A 195 -2.92 6.21 -12.67
CA THR A 195 -1.83 6.97 -12.05
C THR A 195 -1.61 8.32 -12.75
N GLN A 196 -1.62 8.34 -14.09
CA GLN A 196 -1.50 9.56 -14.88
C GLN A 196 -2.64 10.55 -14.58
N ARG A 197 -3.88 10.06 -14.50
CA ARG A 197 -5.06 10.84 -14.12
C ARG A 197 -4.90 11.48 -12.75
N LEU A 198 -4.46 10.71 -11.73
CA LEU A 198 -4.26 11.24 -10.39
C LEU A 198 -3.14 12.30 -10.36
N ALA A 199 -2.00 12.02 -10.97
CA ALA A 199 -0.90 12.97 -11.04
C ALA A 199 -1.29 14.25 -11.79
N GLN A 200 -2.07 14.15 -12.87
CA GLN A 200 -2.59 15.30 -13.61
C GLN A 200 -3.60 16.09 -12.77
N ALA A 201 -4.51 15.43 -12.07
CA ALA A 201 -5.49 16.10 -11.21
C ALA A 201 -4.82 16.89 -10.09
N LEU A 202 -3.80 16.32 -9.42
CA LEU A 202 -3.02 17.02 -8.40
C LEU A 202 -2.31 18.25 -8.99
N ARG A 203 -1.67 18.14 -10.17
CA ARG A 203 -1.01 19.26 -10.83
C ARG A 203 -1.99 20.38 -11.23
N GLN A 204 -3.14 20.01 -11.79
CA GLN A 204 -4.17 20.97 -12.18
C GLN A 204 -4.77 21.74 -11.00
N ALA A 205 -4.82 21.08 -9.82
CA ALA A 205 -5.25 21.70 -8.58
C ALA A 205 -4.14 22.49 -7.86
N GLY A 206 -2.88 22.47 -8.36
CA GLY A 206 -1.73 23.07 -7.67
C GLY A 206 -1.32 22.33 -6.39
N LEU A 207 -1.61 21.04 -6.32
CA LEU A 207 -1.44 20.18 -5.15
C LEU A 207 -0.31 19.14 -5.31
N ASP A 208 0.65 19.40 -6.22
CA ASP A 208 1.69 18.45 -6.59
C ASP A 208 3.08 18.71 -5.98
N ALA A 209 3.17 19.64 -5.02
CA ALA A 209 4.44 20.02 -4.40
C ALA A 209 5.17 18.86 -3.70
N GLN A 210 4.42 17.87 -3.18
CA GLN A 210 4.95 16.69 -2.51
C GLN A 210 4.84 15.41 -3.37
N LEU A 211 4.48 15.55 -4.67
CA LEU A 211 4.28 14.41 -5.55
C LEU A 211 5.57 14.00 -6.26
N THR A 212 5.95 12.74 -6.16
CA THR A 212 6.90 12.06 -7.05
C THR A 212 6.12 11.08 -7.93
N CYS A 213 6.10 11.30 -9.24
CA CYS A 213 5.42 10.40 -10.19
C CYS A 213 6.43 9.84 -11.19
N LEU A 214 6.61 8.53 -11.18
CA LEU A 214 7.54 7.79 -12.02
C LEU A 214 6.78 6.81 -12.92
N LEU A 215 7.04 6.86 -14.22
CA LEU A 215 6.41 6.01 -15.21
C LEU A 215 7.50 5.30 -16.00
N ASP A 216 7.43 3.95 -16.07
CA ASP A 216 8.41 3.12 -16.76
C ASP A 216 7.84 2.59 -18.08
N GLU A 217 8.43 2.99 -19.21
CA GLU A 217 8.01 2.51 -20.53
C GLU A 217 8.27 1.02 -20.71
N GLY A 218 7.36 0.34 -21.42
CA GLY A 218 7.48 -1.09 -21.73
C GLY A 218 7.31 -2.04 -20.53
N VAL A 219 7.07 -1.53 -19.35
CA VAL A 219 6.83 -2.33 -18.14
C VAL A 219 5.34 -2.63 -18.01
N LYS A 220 5.02 -3.92 -17.91
CA LYS A 220 3.67 -4.44 -17.62
C LYS A 220 3.38 -4.43 -16.11
N HIS A 221 2.32 -5.16 -15.67
CA HIS A 221 1.91 -5.28 -14.27
C HIS A 221 2.92 -6.06 -13.42
N ARG A 222 4.06 -5.47 -13.14
CA ARG A 222 5.14 -6.07 -12.33
C ARG A 222 6.02 -5.02 -11.68
N ILE A 223 6.61 -5.35 -10.54
CA ILE A 223 7.65 -4.53 -9.91
C ILE A 223 9.00 -4.78 -10.60
N THR A 224 9.68 -3.71 -10.93
CA THR A 224 11.05 -3.74 -11.46
C THR A 224 12.06 -3.46 -10.35
N PRO A 225 13.36 -3.83 -10.53
CA PRO A 225 14.42 -3.40 -9.59
C PRO A 225 14.46 -1.88 -9.42
N ALA A 226 14.21 -1.11 -10.48
CA ALA A 226 14.15 0.35 -10.43
C ALA A 226 12.99 0.86 -9.57
N ALA A 227 11.82 0.22 -9.65
CA ALA A 227 10.66 0.53 -8.80
C ALA A 227 10.96 0.27 -7.31
N LEU A 228 11.58 -0.87 -6.99
CA LEU A 228 11.99 -1.21 -5.63
C LEU A 228 12.99 -0.16 -5.10
N GLU A 229 14.02 0.15 -5.88
CA GLU A 229 15.04 1.13 -5.51
C GLU A 229 14.45 2.53 -5.31
N ALA A 230 13.56 2.97 -6.21
CA ALA A 230 12.84 4.25 -6.07
C ALA A 230 12.00 4.30 -4.79
N THR A 231 11.33 3.20 -4.44
CA THR A 231 10.55 3.08 -3.20
C THR A 231 11.44 3.20 -1.97
N VAL A 232 12.58 2.53 -1.94
CA VAL A 232 13.54 2.62 -0.82
C VAL A 232 14.08 4.04 -0.69
N ARG A 233 14.51 4.66 -1.80
CA ARG A 233 14.99 6.05 -1.79
C ARG A 233 13.92 7.02 -1.30
N PHE A 234 12.68 6.84 -1.72
CA PHE A 234 11.55 7.66 -1.30
C PHE A 234 11.33 7.60 0.22
N PHE A 235 11.26 6.42 0.80
CA PHE A 235 11.10 6.30 2.26
C PHE A 235 12.33 6.82 3.01
N CYS A 236 13.55 6.61 2.52
CA CYS A 236 14.76 7.18 3.13
C CYS A 236 14.78 8.73 3.13
N ALA A 237 14.11 9.36 2.17
CA ALA A 237 14.05 10.82 2.07
C ALA A 237 12.95 11.45 2.92
N HIS A 238 11.89 10.69 3.25
CA HIS A 238 10.65 11.26 3.78
C HIS A 238 10.16 10.63 5.09
N LEU A 239 10.73 9.51 5.52
CA LEU A 239 10.41 8.81 6.75
C LEU A 239 11.61 8.75 7.68
#